data_f53c47e0cc71a14d8977911dfe82e68c
#
_entry.id   f53c47e0cc71a14d8977911dfe82e68c
#
_cell.length_a   1.000
_cell.length_b   1.000
_cell.length_c   1.000
_cell.angle_alpha   90.00
_cell.angle_beta   90.00
_cell.angle_gamma   90.00
#
_symmetry.space_group_name_H-M   'P 1'
#
loop_
_entity.id
_entity.type
_entity.pdbx_description
1 polymer ?
#
loop_
_entity_poly.entity_id
_entity_poly.type
_entity_poly.pdbx_seq_one_letter_code
_entity_poly.pdbx_strand_id
1 'polypeptide(L)'
;MEIVGIYLPGRGTRLSRPLVQFLVPAGFPSPAQDEIAGRIDLNRDLVKHPLATFYVRVEGDSMEPRIHSGELLVVDRMVETKDGDIVVARLGQEFTVKRLHTEEDGNIWLVSENPSYEPIRVTEGMDFEVWGRVMYSIHRH
;
A
#
# COMPACT_ATOMS: atom_id res chain seq x y z
N MET A 1 -3.00 2.26 -12.59
CA MET A 1 -3.73 1.30 -11.74
C MET A 1 -4.96 1.99 -11.19
N GLU A 2 -6.10 1.43 -11.45
CA GLU A 2 -7.38 2.02 -11.06
C GLU A 2 -7.80 1.55 -9.68
N ILE A 3 -8.41 2.46 -8.91
CA ILE A 3 -8.99 2.13 -7.62
C ILE A 3 -10.43 1.70 -7.85
N VAL A 4 -10.77 0.50 -7.40
CA VAL A 4 -12.12 -0.07 -7.57
C VAL A 4 -12.91 -0.15 -6.27
N GLY A 5 -12.32 0.21 -5.15
CA GLY A 5 -13.02 0.27 -3.88
C GLY A 5 -12.15 0.85 -2.78
N ILE A 6 -12.77 1.58 -1.86
CA ILE A 6 -12.13 2.14 -0.68
C ILE A 6 -12.91 1.69 0.54
N TYR A 7 -12.23 1.10 1.52
CA TYR A 7 -12.83 0.51 2.69
C TYR A 7 -12.17 1.04 3.95
N LEU A 8 -12.95 1.15 5.01
CA LEU A 8 -12.42 1.49 6.34
C LEU A 8 -12.05 0.22 7.09
N PRO A 9 -11.05 0.28 7.98
CA PRO A 9 -10.76 -0.84 8.88
C PRO A 9 -11.96 -1.16 9.75
N GLY A 10 -12.23 -2.44 9.95
CA GLY A 10 -13.26 -2.87 10.88
C GLY A 10 -12.89 -2.53 12.32
N ARG A 11 -13.90 -2.26 13.14
CA ARG A 11 -13.73 -1.97 14.56
C ARG A 11 -14.21 -3.17 15.40
N GLY A 12 -13.50 -3.46 16.45
CA GLY A 12 -13.95 -4.41 17.47
C GLY A 12 -13.55 -5.86 17.28
N THR A 13 -13.03 -6.26 16.14
CA THR A 13 -12.51 -7.60 15.93
C THR A 13 -11.00 -7.59 16.08
N ARG A 14 -10.50 -8.22 17.12
CA ARG A 14 -9.07 -8.44 17.29
C ARG A 14 -8.71 -9.81 16.74
N LEU A 15 -7.83 -9.81 15.76
CA LEU A 15 -7.30 -11.04 15.20
C LEU A 15 -5.79 -11.05 15.40
N SER A 16 -5.34 -11.79 16.42
CA SER A 16 -3.92 -11.99 16.66
C SER A 16 -3.52 -13.43 16.36
N ARG A 17 -2.31 -13.57 15.81
CA ARG A 17 -1.75 -14.87 15.46
C ARG A 17 -0.32 -14.95 15.98
N PRO A 18 0.15 -16.14 16.36
CA PRO A 18 1.55 -16.33 16.72
C PRO A 18 2.48 -15.98 15.60
N LEU A 19 3.59 -15.33 15.93
CA LEU A 19 4.68 -15.06 15.01
C LEU A 19 5.76 -16.12 15.19
N VAL A 20 6.08 -16.84 14.12
CA VAL A 20 7.15 -17.83 14.12
C VAL A 20 8.50 -17.11 14.00
N GLN A 21 9.46 -17.45 14.87
CA GLN A 21 10.75 -16.75 14.95
C GLN A 21 11.66 -16.96 13.75
N PHE A 22 11.44 -18.00 12.96
CA PHE A 22 12.24 -18.28 11.78
C PHE A 22 11.37 -18.84 10.65
N LEU A 23 11.94 -18.89 9.46
CA LEU A 23 11.23 -19.43 8.31
C LEU A 23 10.95 -20.92 8.49
N VAL A 24 9.69 -21.29 8.30
CA VAL A 24 9.25 -22.68 8.33
C VAL A 24 9.15 -23.19 6.90
N PRO A 25 9.86 -24.29 6.55
CA PRO A 25 9.73 -24.86 5.21
C PRO A 25 8.30 -25.32 4.92
N ALA A 26 7.91 -25.28 3.65
CA ALA A 26 6.64 -25.81 3.21
C ALA A 26 6.53 -27.31 3.60
N GLY A 27 5.40 -27.71 4.17
CA GLY A 27 5.20 -29.06 4.66
C GLY A 27 5.54 -29.28 6.11
N PHE A 28 6.09 -28.27 6.80
CA PHE A 28 6.32 -28.36 8.24
C PHE A 28 4.98 -28.44 8.98
N PRO A 29 4.73 -29.48 9.80
CA PRO A 29 3.38 -29.75 10.32
C PRO A 29 2.92 -28.72 11.35
N SER A 30 3.80 -28.24 12.22
CA SER A 30 3.50 -27.19 13.17
C SER A 30 4.79 -26.70 13.82
N PRO A 31 4.89 -25.41 14.16
CA PRO A 31 6.05 -24.92 14.91
C PRO A 31 5.99 -25.42 16.34
N ALA A 32 7.17 -25.72 16.93
CA ALA A 32 7.26 -25.97 18.35
C ALA A 32 6.93 -24.71 19.16
N GLN A 33 6.44 -24.89 20.37
CA GLN A 33 5.99 -23.78 21.22
C GLN A 33 7.06 -22.72 21.46
N ASP A 34 8.30 -23.12 21.63
CA ASP A 34 9.44 -22.26 21.89
C ASP A 34 9.94 -21.51 20.65
N GLU A 35 9.45 -21.87 19.46
CA GLU A 35 9.78 -21.20 18.20
C GLU A 35 8.85 -20.05 17.87
N ILE A 36 7.87 -19.81 18.71
CA ILE A 36 6.93 -18.72 18.55
C ILE A 36 7.48 -17.48 19.27
N ALA A 37 7.74 -16.41 18.51
CA ALA A 37 8.28 -15.17 19.03
C ALA A 37 7.23 -14.30 19.76
N GLY A 38 5.95 -14.49 19.46
CA GLY A 38 4.88 -13.68 20.04
C GLY A 38 3.61 -13.80 19.24
N ARG A 39 2.77 -12.78 19.36
CA ARG A 39 1.50 -12.69 18.63
C ARG A 39 1.43 -11.39 17.86
N ILE A 40 0.91 -11.46 16.64
CA ILE A 40 0.66 -10.30 15.80
C ILE A 40 -0.84 -10.06 15.70
N ASP A 41 -1.24 -8.85 16.01
CA ASP A 41 -2.56 -8.32 15.70
C ASP A 41 -2.44 -7.48 14.43
N LEU A 42 -2.99 -7.95 13.31
CA LEU A 42 -2.80 -7.29 12.03
C LEU A 42 -3.37 -5.86 12.02
N ASN A 43 -4.50 -5.62 12.67
CA ASN A 43 -5.02 -4.26 12.76
C ASN A 43 -4.09 -3.34 13.54
N ARG A 44 -3.58 -3.80 14.69
CA ARG A 44 -2.64 -3.02 15.48
C ARG A 44 -1.31 -2.81 14.77
N ASP A 45 -0.78 -3.87 14.14
CA ASP A 45 0.58 -3.86 13.61
C ASP A 45 0.68 -3.23 12.22
N LEU A 46 -0.36 -3.34 11.39
CA LEU A 46 -0.38 -2.73 10.06
C LEU A 46 -1.04 -1.36 10.02
N VAL A 47 -1.93 -1.07 10.96
CA VAL A 47 -2.69 0.17 10.99
C VAL A 47 -2.14 1.06 12.11
N LYS A 48 -1.29 2.02 11.74
CA LYS A 48 -0.68 2.96 12.69
C LYS A 48 -1.62 4.10 13.08
N HIS A 49 -2.44 4.54 12.13
CA HIS A 49 -3.37 5.65 12.29
C HIS A 49 -4.79 5.19 11.91
N PRO A 50 -5.54 4.55 12.83
CA PRO A 50 -6.82 3.92 12.47
C PRO A 50 -7.85 4.88 11.86
N LEU A 51 -7.85 6.15 12.28
CA LEU A 51 -8.79 7.14 11.75
C LEU A 51 -8.38 7.70 10.38
N ALA A 52 -7.16 7.46 9.96
CA ALA A 52 -6.61 7.93 8.69
C ALA A 52 -6.21 6.79 7.73
N THR A 53 -6.52 5.56 8.09
CA THR A 53 -6.16 4.38 7.30
C THR A 53 -7.36 3.87 6.51
N PHE A 54 -7.10 3.58 5.23
CA PHE A 54 -8.09 3.05 4.31
C PHE A 54 -7.54 1.80 3.64
N TYR A 55 -8.43 0.86 3.35
CA TYR A 55 -8.11 -0.30 2.51
C TYR A 55 -8.60 0.00 1.11
N VAL A 56 -7.70 -0.11 0.15
CA VAL A 56 -7.96 0.28 -1.24
C VAL A 56 -7.74 -0.91 -2.15
N ARG A 57 -8.78 -1.32 -2.85
CA ARG A 57 -8.68 -2.39 -3.85
C ARG A 57 -8.36 -1.78 -5.21
N VAL A 58 -7.44 -2.42 -5.91
CA VAL A 58 -6.92 -1.90 -7.18
C VAL A 58 -7.04 -2.93 -8.30
N GLU A 59 -7.10 -2.44 -9.53
CA GLU A 59 -7.04 -3.22 -10.76
C GLU A 59 -6.08 -2.56 -11.75
N GLY A 60 -5.62 -3.34 -12.70
CA GLY A 60 -4.70 -2.89 -13.74
C GLY A 60 -3.27 -3.34 -13.49
N ASP A 61 -2.39 -3.08 -14.45
CA ASP A 61 -1.04 -3.61 -14.48
C ASP A 61 0.06 -2.55 -14.43
N SER A 62 -0.30 -1.27 -14.22
CA SER A 62 0.69 -0.19 -14.26
C SER A 62 1.72 -0.26 -13.14
N MET A 63 1.42 -0.94 -12.04
CA MET A 63 2.35 -1.11 -10.92
C MET A 63 2.98 -2.50 -10.86
N GLU A 64 2.76 -3.32 -11.89
CA GLU A 64 3.46 -4.59 -12.02
C GLU A 64 4.98 -4.36 -12.19
N PRO A 65 5.85 -5.19 -11.63
CA PRO A 65 5.54 -6.42 -10.88
C PRO A 65 5.36 -6.23 -9.38
N ARG A 66 5.38 -5.01 -8.88
CA ARG A 66 5.35 -4.73 -7.44
C ARG A 66 3.95 -4.88 -6.83
N ILE A 67 2.95 -4.35 -7.51
CA ILE A 67 1.55 -4.46 -7.09
C ILE A 67 0.77 -5.08 -8.24
N HIS A 68 0.04 -6.15 -7.94
CA HIS A 68 -0.73 -6.89 -8.94
C HIS A 68 -2.21 -6.49 -8.91
N SER A 69 -2.85 -6.66 -10.05
CA SER A 69 -4.30 -6.43 -10.16
C SER A 69 -5.07 -7.28 -9.15
N GLY A 70 -6.07 -6.68 -8.49
CA GLY A 70 -6.88 -7.35 -7.48
C GLY A 70 -6.34 -7.29 -6.07
N GLU A 71 -5.14 -6.74 -5.86
CA GLU A 71 -4.58 -6.62 -4.52
C GLU A 71 -5.31 -5.59 -3.67
N LEU A 72 -5.19 -5.76 -2.35
CA LEU A 72 -5.70 -4.83 -1.37
C LEU A 72 -4.52 -4.04 -0.80
N LEU A 73 -4.63 -2.71 -0.83
CA LEU A 73 -3.61 -1.82 -0.31
C LEU A 73 -4.04 -1.27 1.04
N VAL A 74 -3.08 -1.17 1.97
CA VAL A 74 -3.27 -0.44 3.23
C VAL A 74 -2.69 0.95 3.01
N VAL A 75 -3.54 1.97 3.05
CA VAL A 75 -3.19 3.36 2.73
C VAL A 75 -3.39 4.23 3.96
N ASP A 76 -2.34 4.96 4.33
CA ASP A 76 -2.35 5.88 5.47
C ASP A 76 -2.31 7.32 4.97
N ARG A 77 -3.30 8.11 5.35
CA ARG A 77 -3.42 9.52 4.95
C ARG A 77 -2.74 10.49 5.91
N MET A 78 -2.27 10.02 7.05
CA MET A 78 -1.61 10.85 8.05
C MET A 78 -0.09 10.85 7.89
N VAL A 79 0.47 9.84 7.24
CA VAL A 79 1.92 9.73 7.04
C VAL A 79 2.38 10.75 6.01
N GLU A 80 3.44 11.48 6.32
CA GLU A 80 4.10 12.37 5.37
C GLU A 80 4.71 11.56 4.23
N THR A 81 4.50 12.01 3.00
CA THR A 81 5.02 11.35 1.81
C THR A 81 6.29 12.04 1.32
N LYS A 82 7.19 11.26 0.75
CA LYS A 82 8.47 11.72 0.24
C LYS A 82 8.83 11.01 -1.07
N ASP A 83 9.87 11.48 -1.70
CA ASP A 83 10.41 10.86 -2.91
C ASP A 83 10.62 9.35 -2.71
N GLY A 84 10.16 8.58 -3.67
CA GLY A 84 10.25 7.12 -3.67
C GLY A 84 9.06 6.40 -3.05
N ASP A 85 8.15 7.09 -2.39
CA ASP A 85 6.98 6.45 -1.79
C ASP A 85 5.95 6.07 -2.86
N ILE A 86 5.29 4.94 -2.68
CA ILE A 86 4.13 4.58 -3.47
C ILE A 86 2.92 5.26 -2.83
N VAL A 87 2.17 5.99 -3.63
CA VAL A 87 1.06 6.82 -3.17
C VAL A 87 -0.21 6.56 -3.96
N VAL A 88 -1.33 6.85 -3.32
CA VAL A 88 -2.59 7.07 -4.01
C VAL A 88 -2.62 8.55 -4.35
N ALA A 89 -2.63 8.85 -5.64
CA ALA A 89 -2.65 10.21 -6.16
C ALA A 89 -4.03 10.52 -6.76
N ARG A 90 -4.49 11.74 -6.53
CA ARG A 90 -5.69 12.28 -7.17
C ARG A 90 -5.28 13.28 -8.24
N LEU A 91 -5.74 13.05 -9.45
CA LEU A 91 -5.61 13.98 -10.58
C LEU A 91 -7.02 14.35 -11.04
N GLY A 92 -7.44 15.56 -10.73
CA GLY A 92 -8.83 15.96 -10.95
C GLY A 92 -9.77 15.09 -10.11
N GLN A 93 -10.65 14.34 -10.77
CA GLN A 93 -11.58 13.43 -10.11
C GLN A 93 -11.11 11.97 -10.15
N GLU A 94 -9.96 11.71 -10.74
CA GLU A 94 -9.41 10.35 -10.88
C GLU A 94 -8.39 10.05 -9.81
N PHE A 95 -8.46 8.83 -9.29
CA PHE A 95 -7.49 8.29 -8.35
C PHE A 95 -6.66 7.22 -9.02
N THR A 96 -5.36 7.23 -8.76
CA THR A 96 -4.43 6.24 -9.30
C THR A 96 -3.36 5.92 -8.27
N VAL A 97 -2.70 4.78 -8.44
CA VAL A 97 -1.56 4.37 -7.61
C VAL A 97 -0.30 4.51 -8.44
N LYS A 98 0.66 5.25 -7.93
CA LYS A 98 1.93 5.51 -8.61
C LYS A 98 3.04 5.67 -7.58
N ARG A 99 4.28 5.59 -8.05
CA ARG A 99 5.44 5.99 -7.24
C ARG A 99 5.66 7.47 -7.40
N LEU A 100 5.79 8.14 -6.29
CA LEU A 100 6.10 9.58 -6.24
C LEU A 100 7.59 9.78 -6.51
N HIS A 101 7.92 10.62 -7.48
CA HIS A 101 9.27 11.06 -7.73
C HIS A 101 9.34 12.58 -7.64
N THR A 102 10.17 13.07 -6.72
CA THR A 102 10.37 14.50 -6.50
C THR A 102 11.81 14.85 -6.87
N GLU A 103 11.98 15.76 -7.81
CA GLU A 103 13.30 16.27 -8.21
C GLU A 103 13.75 17.38 -7.26
N GLU A 104 15.07 17.67 -7.26
CA GLU A 104 15.67 18.71 -6.42
C GLU A 104 15.09 20.11 -6.70
N ASP A 105 14.67 20.36 -7.95
CA ASP A 105 14.05 21.64 -8.35
C ASP A 105 12.58 21.76 -7.94
N GLY A 106 12.03 20.74 -7.28
CA GLY A 106 10.65 20.71 -6.83
C GLY A 106 9.66 20.11 -7.85
N ASN A 107 10.12 19.71 -9.04
CA ASN A 107 9.27 19.02 -9.99
C ASN A 107 8.81 17.66 -9.44
N ILE A 108 7.55 17.35 -9.66
CA ILE A 108 6.91 16.13 -9.19
C ILE A 108 6.51 15.28 -10.39
N TRP A 109 6.83 14.00 -10.32
CA TRP A 109 6.47 13.00 -11.30
C TRP A 109 5.73 11.85 -10.63
N LEU A 110 4.76 11.31 -11.32
CA LEU A 110 4.07 10.08 -10.93
C LEU A 110 4.55 8.97 -11.87
N VAL A 111 5.23 7.98 -11.31
CA VAL A 111 5.93 6.95 -12.07
C VAL A 111 5.26 5.60 -11.83
N SER A 112 4.97 4.89 -12.92
CA SER A 112 4.51 3.51 -12.86
C SER A 112 5.71 2.57 -12.66
N GLU A 113 5.51 1.45 -11.97
CA GLU A 113 6.53 0.40 -11.88
C GLU A 113 6.68 -0.34 -13.21
N ASN A 114 5.61 -0.45 -13.99
CA ASN A 114 5.62 -1.06 -15.30
C ASN A 114 6.16 -0.06 -16.33
N PRO A 115 7.30 -0.37 -16.99
CA PRO A 115 7.92 0.55 -17.95
C PRO A 115 7.11 0.79 -19.23
N SER A 116 6.05 0.01 -19.46
CA SER A 116 5.12 0.26 -20.58
C SER A 116 4.28 1.51 -20.42
N TYR A 117 4.24 2.07 -19.21
CA TYR A 117 3.52 3.30 -18.89
C TYR A 117 4.49 4.47 -18.77
N GLU A 118 4.19 5.56 -19.43
CA GLU A 118 5.01 6.75 -19.35
C GLU A 118 4.82 7.49 -18.01
N PRO A 119 5.89 8.09 -17.46
CA PRO A 119 5.77 8.94 -16.28
C PRO A 119 4.87 10.14 -16.56
N ILE A 120 4.12 10.56 -15.55
CA ILE A 120 3.25 11.72 -15.60
C ILE A 120 3.94 12.87 -14.85
N ARG A 121 4.26 13.95 -15.53
CA ARG A 121 4.75 15.16 -14.89
C ARG A 121 3.58 15.95 -14.32
N VAL A 122 3.64 16.28 -13.05
CA VAL A 122 2.65 17.14 -12.42
C VAL A 122 3.01 18.59 -12.74
N THR A 123 2.12 19.30 -13.41
CA THR A 123 2.34 20.68 -13.80
C THR A 123 1.35 21.61 -13.10
N GLU A 124 1.65 22.91 -13.09
CA GLU A 124 0.71 23.92 -12.63
C GLU A 124 -0.59 23.84 -13.43
N GLY A 125 -1.72 24.00 -12.75
CA GLY A 125 -3.03 23.87 -13.39
C GLY A 125 -3.61 22.47 -13.33
N MET A 126 -2.81 21.45 -13.02
CA MET A 126 -3.34 20.16 -12.69
C MET A 126 -3.90 20.17 -11.27
N ASP A 127 -5.13 19.69 -11.11
CA ASP A 127 -5.73 19.50 -9.79
C ASP A 127 -5.17 18.21 -9.19
N PHE A 128 -4.03 18.34 -8.51
CA PHE A 128 -3.24 17.24 -8.00
C PHE A 128 -3.19 17.23 -6.48
N GLU A 129 -3.36 16.05 -5.92
CA GLU A 129 -3.18 15.82 -4.49
C GLU A 129 -2.58 14.43 -4.26
N VAL A 130 -1.61 14.32 -3.35
CA VAL A 130 -1.24 13.03 -2.78
C VAL A 130 -2.29 12.70 -1.73
N TRP A 131 -3.14 11.73 -2.05
CA TRP A 131 -4.26 11.38 -1.16
C TRP A 131 -3.82 10.55 0.03
N GLY A 132 -2.84 9.68 -0.15
CA GLY A 132 -2.30 8.87 0.93
C GLY A 132 -1.10 8.05 0.50
N ARG A 133 -0.37 7.52 1.48
CA ARG A 133 0.79 6.67 1.26
C ARG A 133 0.37 5.20 1.33
N VAL A 134 0.80 4.41 0.36
CA VAL A 134 0.63 2.96 0.38
C VAL A 134 1.66 2.37 1.33
N MET A 135 1.18 1.80 2.43
CA MET A 135 2.03 1.21 3.46
C MET A 135 2.29 -0.27 3.20
N TYR A 136 1.28 -0.99 2.76
CA TYR A 136 1.35 -2.43 2.48
C TYR A 136 0.45 -2.77 1.31
N SER A 137 0.81 -3.84 0.61
CA SER A 137 -0.06 -4.51 -0.35
C SER A 137 -0.27 -5.95 0.07
N ILE A 138 -1.50 -6.43 -0.10
CA ILE A 138 -1.89 -7.79 0.28
C ILE A 138 -2.26 -8.55 -0.98
N HIS A 139 -1.50 -9.59 -1.27
CA HIS A 139 -1.67 -10.45 -2.43
C HIS A 139 -2.32 -11.77 -2.00
N ARG A 140 -3.39 -12.12 -2.69
CA ARG A 140 -4.10 -13.39 -2.46
C ARG A 140 -3.53 -14.48 -3.36
N HIS A 141 -3.18 -15.59 -2.77
CA HIS A 141 -2.73 -16.78 -3.48
C HIS A 141 -3.85 -17.75 -3.79
#